data_64e09304ce8d5894f6345a04eddbea15
#
_entry.id   64e09304ce8d5894f6345a04eddbea15
#
_cell.length_a   1.000
_cell.length_b   1.000
_cell.length_c   1.000
_cell.angle_alpha   90.00
_cell.angle_beta   90.00
_cell.angle_gamma   90.00
#
_symmetry.space_group_name_H-M   'P 1'
#
loop_
_entity.id
_entity.type
_entity.pdbx_description
1 polymer ?
#
loop_
_entity_poly.entity_id
_entity_poly.type
_entity_poly.pdbx_seq_one_letter_code
_entity_poly.pdbx_strand_id
1 'polypeptide(L)'
;MDEVVITIRGKKHWLWRAIDADGDVLDILVQTRRNAKSAKRFLQRLVSQFGEPRVVITDKLRSYLKPVKTLTPNADHRAHKGLNNAIEVSHRPTRKREKIFGKFKSHRQAHRFLAAHDQINLLFRPRRYQLNATSYRHARSDAFSLWADYTAEMVA
;
A
#
# COMPACT_ATOMS: atom_id res chain seq x y z
N MET A 1 8.54 -0.21 -2.61
CA MET A 1 8.04 -1.28 -1.69
C MET A 1 8.61 -1.08 -0.29
N ASP A 2 7.79 -1.31 0.73
CA ASP A 2 8.19 -1.17 2.13
C ASP A 2 7.34 -2.07 3.04
N GLU A 3 7.75 -2.27 4.29
CA GLU A 3 6.95 -2.97 5.27
C GLU A 3 6.90 -2.25 6.62
N VAL A 4 5.75 -2.34 7.25
CA VAL A 4 5.50 -1.75 8.56
C VAL A 4 4.94 -2.79 9.53
N VAL A 5 5.28 -2.66 10.81
CA VAL A 5 4.72 -3.52 11.86
C VAL A 5 3.29 -3.10 12.16
N ILE A 6 2.38 -4.09 12.18
CA ILE A 6 1.03 -3.97 12.71
C ILE A 6 0.81 -5.01 13.81
N THR A 7 -0.16 -4.78 14.68
CA THR A 7 -0.45 -5.70 15.79
C THR A 7 -1.78 -6.41 15.56
N ILE A 8 -1.76 -7.76 15.58
CA ILE A 8 -2.96 -8.60 15.47
C ILE A 8 -3.01 -9.53 16.70
N ARG A 9 -4.05 -9.43 17.52
CA ARG A 9 -4.19 -10.19 18.78
C ARG A 9 -2.94 -10.11 19.67
N GLY A 10 -2.36 -8.93 19.80
CA GLY A 10 -1.14 -8.73 20.61
C GLY A 10 0.16 -9.23 19.96
N LYS A 11 0.11 -9.91 18.80
CA LYS A 11 1.28 -10.41 18.10
C LYS A 11 1.70 -9.48 16.95
N LYS A 12 3.01 -9.28 16.77
CA LYS A 12 3.57 -8.50 15.68
C LYS A 12 3.40 -9.22 14.34
N HIS A 13 2.92 -8.49 13.34
CA HIS A 13 2.83 -8.89 11.94
C HIS A 13 3.47 -7.80 11.08
N TRP A 14 3.81 -8.15 9.85
CA TRP A 14 4.41 -7.26 8.88
C TRP A 14 3.42 -6.99 7.77
N LEU A 15 3.04 -5.72 7.59
CA LEU A 15 2.28 -5.24 6.45
C LEU A 15 3.26 -4.80 5.37
N TRP A 16 3.37 -5.58 4.33
CA TRP A 16 4.08 -5.25 3.11
C TRP A 16 3.16 -4.40 2.23
N ARG A 17 3.71 -3.35 1.63
CA ARG A 17 2.97 -2.44 0.76
C ARG A 17 3.82 -2.09 -0.45
N ALA A 18 3.19 -2.01 -1.63
CA ALA A 18 3.75 -1.44 -2.84
C ALA A 18 2.91 -0.26 -3.29
N ILE A 19 3.57 0.77 -3.76
CA ILE A 19 2.94 1.91 -4.41
C ILE A 19 3.59 2.09 -5.79
N ASP A 20 2.86 2.71 -6.70
CA ASP A 20 3.40 3.16 -7.99
C ASP A 20 4.20 4.47 -7.86
N ALA A 21 4.59 5.05 -9.00
CA ALA A 21 5.32 6.32 -9.06
C ALA A 21 4.48 7.50 -8.56
N ASP A 22 3.18 7.39 -8.67
CA ASP A 22 2.22 8.40 -8.29
C ASP A 22 1.80 8.32 -6.82
N GLY A 23 2.19 7.25 -6.11
CA GLY A 23 1.89 7.00 -4.71
C GLY A 23 0.62 6.20 -4.47
N ASP A 24 -0.02 5.69 -5.51
CA ASP A 24 -1.20 4.86 -5.40
C ASP A 24 -0.83 3.44 -4.97
N VAL A 25 -1.63 2.87 -4.08
CA VAL A 25 -1.33 1.54 -3.53
C VAL A 25 -1.67 0.46 -4.54
N LEU A 26 -0.64 -0.25 -5.01
CA LEU A 26 -0.79 -1.36 -5.95
C LEU A 26 -1.29 -2.63 -5.25
N ASP A 27 -0.66 -3.00 -4.14
CA ASP A 27 -1.01 -4.22 -3.40
C ASP A 27 -0.50 -4.16 -1.96
N ILE A 28 -1.11 -4.99 -1.10
CA ILE A 28 -0.69 -5.21 0.29
C ILE A 28 -0.59 -6.70 0.60
N LEU A 29 0.32 -7.06 1.51
CA LEU A 29 0.44 -8.41 2.02
C LEU A 29 0.74 -8.38 3.53
N VAL A 30 -0.10 -9.05 4.34
CA VAL A 30 0.15 -9.21 5.77
C VAL A 30 0.83 -10.56 6.01
N GLN A 31 1.96 -10.55 6.74
CA GLN A 31 2.76 -11.75 7.03
C GLN A 31 3.24 -11.73 8.48
N THR A 32 3.45 -12.92 9.04
CA THR A 32 4.02 -13.09 10.38
C THR A 32 5.53 -12.92 10.42
N ARG A 33 6.20 -13.10 9.29
CA ARG A 33 7.68 -13.06 9.19
C ARG A 33 8.15 -11.99 8.22
N ARG A 34 9.26 -11.32 8.59
CA ARG A 34 10.00 -10.37 7.76
C ARG A 34 11.24 -11.07 7.19
N ASN A 35 11.08 -11.72 6.05
CA ASN A 35 12.19 -12.46 5.43
C ASN A 35 12.11 -12.44 3.89
N ALA A 36 13.17 -12.93 3.24
CA ALA A 36 13.27 -12.97 1.78
C ALA A 36 12.15 -13.80 1.11
N LYS A 37 11.60 -14.83 1.78
CA LYS A 37 10.48 -15.62 1.27
C LYS A 37 9.20 -14.78 1.18
N SER A 38 8.94 -13.95 2.19
CA SER A 38 7.80 -13.01 2.19
C SER A 38 7.98 -11.92 1.13
N ALA A 39 9.18 -11.35 1.01
CA ALA A 39 9.51 -10.37 -0.02
C ALA A 39 9.33 -10.97 -1.43
N LYS A 40 9.84 -12.20 -1.66
CA LYS A 40 9.69 -12.91 -2.94
C LYS A 40 8.22 -13.13 -3.28
N ARG A 41 7.41 -13.63 -2.34
CA ARG A 41 5.98 -13.88 -2.54
C ARG A 41 5.22 -12.60 -2.90
N PHE A 42 5.55 -11.50 -2.23
CA PHE A 42 4.90 -10.22 -2.48
C PHE A 42 5.29 -9.66 -3.84
N LEU A 43 6.58 -9.63 -4.17
CA LEU A 43 7.06 -9.15 -5.46
C LEU A 43 6.55 -10.03 -6.62
N GLN A 44 6.45 -11.35 -6.44
CA GLN A 44 5.90 -12.25 -7.44
C GLN A 44 4.44 -11.94 -7.76
N ARG A 45 3.62 -11.60 -6.77
CA ARG A 45 2.24 -11.15 -6.98
C ARG A 45 2.19 -9.86 -7.79
N LEU A 46 3.03 -8.89 -7.43
CA LEU A 46 3.10 -7.60 -8.14
C LEU A 46 3.49 -7.80 -9.61
N VAL A 47 4.54 -8.58 -9.87
CA VAL A 47 5.01 -8.84 -11.23
C VAL A 47 3.96 -9.62 -12.04
N SER A 48 3.27 -10.58 -11.44
CA SER A 48 2.22 -11.33 -12.14
C SER A 48 1.00 -10.48 -12.50
N GLN A 49 0.72 -9.44 -11.72
CA GLN A 49 -0.45 -8.58 -11.90
C GLN A 49 -0.16 -7.35 -12.77
N PHE A 50 1.02 -6.76 -12.62
CA PHE A 50 1.37 -5.47 -13.23
C PHE A 50 2.52 -5.55 -14.22
N GLY A 51 3.15 -6.71 -14.39
CA GLY A 51 4.35 -6.89 -15.19
C GLY A 51 5.64 -6.47 -14.47
N GLU A 52 6.77 -6.60 -15.16
CA GLU A 52 8.09 -6.21 -14.64
C GLU A 52 8.23 -4.67 -14.66
N PRO A 53 8.52 -4.03 -13.51
CA PRO A 53 8.71 -2.58 -13.46
C PRO A 53 10.09 -2.18 -13.98
N ARG A 54 10.23 -0.97 -14.50
CA ARG A 54 11.53 -0.39 -14.87
C ARG A 54 12.42 -0.07 -13.67
N VAL A 55 11.81 0.32 -12.55
CA VAL A 55 12.51 0.72 -11.33
C VAL A 55 11.81 0.10 -10.13
N VAL A 56 12.59 -0.50 -9.23
CA VAL A 56 12.12 -0.99 -7.93
C VAL A 56 12.81 -0.21 -6.82
N ILE A 57 12.05 0.54 -6.04
CA ILE A 57 12.56 1.26 -4.88
C ILE A 57 12.20 0.47 -3.62
N THR A 58 13.21 0.20 -2.77
CA THR A 58 13.03 -0.45 -1.46
C THR A 58 13.82 0.30 -0.39
N ASP A 59 13.54 -0.03 0.88
CA ASP A 59 14.48 0.30 1.95
C ASP A 59 15.79 -0.52 1.80
N LYS A 60 16.75 -0.30 2.70
CA LYS A 60 18.04 -1.01 2.70
C LYS A 60 17.96 -2.46 3.22
N LEU A 61 16.77 -3.05 3.35
CA LEU A 61 16.60 -4.39 3.88
C LEU A 61 17.17 -5.45 2.93
N ARG A 62 18.11 -6.24 3.40
CA ARG A 62 18.77 -7.31 2.61
C ARG A 62 17.78 -8.35 2.06
N SER A 63 16.61 -8.50 2.67
CA SER A 63 15.55 -9.43 2.22
C SER A 63 15.04 -9.14 0.81
N TYR A 64 15.19 -7.94 0.29
CA TYR A 64 14.76 -7.55 -1.06
C TYR A 64 15.78 -7.91 -2.15
N LEU A 65 17.08 -7.94 -1.85
CA LEU A 65 18.14 -8.04 -2.85
C LEU A 65 17.98 -9.27 -3.76
N LYS A 66 17.86 -10.45 -3.16
CA LYS A 66 17.72 -11.70 -3.94
C LYS A 66 16.38 -11.80 -4.67
N PRO A 67 15.22 -11.53 -4.05
CA PRO A 67 13.93 -11.50 -4.74
C PRO A 67 13.88 -10.54 -5.94
N VAL A 68 14.36 -9.31 -5.77
CA VAL A 68 14.36 -8.30 -6.85
C VAL A 68 15.23 -8.78 -8.00
N LYS A 69 16.47 -9.18 -7.75
CA LYS A 69 17.37 -9.69 -8.79
C LYS A 69 16.81 -10.90 -9.55
N THR A 70 16.01 -11.76 -8.87
CA THR A 70 15.47 -12.98 -9.48
C THR A 70 14.18 -12.73 -10.28
N LEU A 71 13.29 -11.87 -9.78
CA LEU A 71 11.94 -11.68 -10.34
C LEU A 71 11.83 -10.46 -11.25
N THR A 72 12.76 -9.53 -11.13
CA THR A 72 12.81 -8.29 -11.93
C THR A 72 14.26 -8.02 -12.37
N PRO A 73 14.85 -8.94 -13.19
CA PRO A 73 16.27 -8.86 -13.56
C PRO A 73 16.61 -7.62 -14.37
N ASN A 74 15.64 -7.06 -15.12
CA ASN A 74 15.83 -5.87 -15.94
C ASN A 74 15.50 -4.56 -15.21
N ALA A 75 14.99 -4.65 -13.97
CA ALA A 75 14.64 -3.47 -13.20
C ALA A 75 15.87 -2.83 -12.52
N ASP A 76 15.93 -1.50 -12.55
CA ASP A 76 16.89 -0.72 -11.74
C ASP A 76 16.47 -0.76 -10.27
N HIS A 77 17.22 -1.52 -9.45
CA HIS A 77 16.93 -1.65 -8.02
C HIS A 77 17.63 -0.57 -7.21
N ARG A 78 16.87 0.35 -6.66
CA ARG A 78 17.33 1.47 -5.82
C ARG A 78 17.01 1.21 -4.35
N ALA A 79 17.98 0.69 -3.63
CA ALA A 79 17.88 0.46 -2.18
C ALA A 79 18.39 1.69 -1.40
N HIS A 80 17.56 2.70 -1.24
CA HIS A 80 17.93 3.95 -0.57
C HIS A 80 16.82 4.48 0.33
N LYS A 81 17.16 4.82 1.59
CA LYS A 81 16.19 5.30 2.58
C LYS A 81 15.46 6.57 2.14
N GLY A 82 16.16 7.55 1.57
CA GLY A 82 15.57 8.84 1.15
C GLY A 82 14.60 8.72 -0.03
N LEU A 83 14.76 7.69 -0.89
CA LEU A 83 13.84 7.46 -2.02
C LEU A 83 12.54 6.77 -1.61
N ASN A 84 12.47 6.28 -0.36
CA ASN A 84 11.32 5.52 0.15
C ASN A 84 10.28 6.40 0.88
N ASN A 85 10.49 7.72 0.92
CA ASN A 85 9.64 8.66 1.68
C ASN A 85 8.16 8.62 1.25
N ALA A 86 7.88 8.45 -0.05
CA ALA A 86 6.51 8.40 -0.57
C ALA A 86 5.72 7.25 0.07
N ILE A 87 6.32 6.06 0.15
CA ILE A 87 5.66 4.90 0.76
C ILE A 87 5.58 5.02 2.29
N GLU A 88 6.56 5.64 2.95
CA GLU A 88 6.49 5.93 4.38
C GLU A 88 5.28 6.83 4.71
N VAL A 89 5.02 7.82 3.87
CA VAL A 89 3.83 8.69 3.99
C VAL A 89 2.54 7.89 3.78
N SER A 90 2.53 6.92 2.86
CA SER A 90 1.36 6.07 2.59
C SER A 90 0.96 5.19 3.79
N HIS A 91 1.88 4.90 4.71
CA HIS A 91 1.58 4.16 5.93
C HIS A 91 0.89 4.98 7.03
N ARG A 92 0.96 6.33 6.99
CA ARG A 92 0.40 7.20 8.03
C ARG A 92 -1.10 7.02 8.25
N PRO A 93 -1.97 6.97 7.22
CA PRO A 93 -3.40 6.72 7.39
C PRO A 93 -3.68 5.38 8.07
N THR A 94 -2.97 4.33 7.65
CA THR A 94 -3.07 2.98 8.24
C THR A 94 -2.75 2.98 9.72
N ARG A 95 -1.64 3.60 10.12
CA ARG A 95 -1.22 3.69 11.54
C ARG A 95 -2.23 4.48 12.38
N LYS A 96 -2.78 5.58 11.83
CA LYS A 96 -3.81 6.35 12.51
C LYS A 96 -5.06 5.50 12.78
N ARG A 97 -5.50 4.73 11.78
CA ARG A 97 -6.68 3.85 11.92
C ARG A 97 -6.42 2.67 12.85
N GLU A 98 -5.26 2.04 12.80
CA GLU A 98 -4.88 0.97 13.74
C GLU A 98 -5.00 1.42 15.20
N LYS A 99 -4.58 2.65 15.50
CA LYS A 99 -4.72 3.24 16.85
C LYS A 99 -6.20 3.44 17.24
N ILE A 100 -7.03 3.96 16.33
CA ILE A 100 -8.46 4.22 16.58
C ILE A 100 -9.23 2.92 16.82
N PHE A 101 -8.97 1.89 16.03
CA PHE A 101 -9.65 0.58 16.14
C PHE A 101 -9.15 -0.29 17.32
N GLY A 102 -8.15 0.16 18.07
CA GLY A 102 -7.65 -0.61 19.22
C GLY A 102 -7.01 -1.94 18.86
N LYS A 103 -6.45 -2.09 17.66
CA LYS A 103 -5.76 -3.24 17.10
C LYS A 103 -6.68 -4.25 16.39
N PHE A 104 -6.10 -4.99 15.45
CA PHE A 104 -6.82 -6.01 14.68
C PHE A 104 -7.03 -7.31 15.48
N LYS A 105 -8.22 -7.90 15.33
CA LYS A 105 -8.60 -9.15 16.01
C LYS A 105 -8.20 -10.40 15.21
N SER A 106 -7.97 -10.31 13.90
CA SER A 106 -7.53 -11.43 13.08
C SER A 106 -6.74 -10.95 11.86
N HIS A 107 -5.94 -11.87 11.29
CA HIS A 107 -5.20 -11.64 10.04
C HIS A 107 -6.16 -11.31 8.87
N ARG A 108 -7.26 -12.04 8.75
CA ARG A 108 -8.28 -11.82 7.72
C ARG A 108 -8.93 -10.45 7.85
N GLN A 109 -9.28 -10.02 9.07
CA GLN A 109 -9.83 -8.70 9.34
C GLN A 109 -8.82 -7.60 8.95
N ALA A 110 -7.56 -7.73 9.37
CA ALA A 110 -6.52 -6.78 9.04
C ALA A 110 -6.35 -6.63 7.52
N HIS A 111 -6.25 -7.74 6.81
CA HIS A 111 -6.07 -7.73 5.36
C HIS A 111 -7.27 -7.09 4.64
N ARG A 112 -8.50 -7.51 4.95
CA ARG A 112 -9.71 -6.94 4.33
C ARG A 112 -9.86 -5.45 4.61
N PHE A 113 -9.64 -5.05 5.87
CA PHE A 113 -9.74 -3.65 6.25
C PHE A 113 -8.70 -2.79 5.53
N LEU A 114 -7.43 -3.23 5.51
CA LEU A 114 -6.35 -2.45 4.92
C LEU A 114 -6.50 -2.33 3.40
N ALA A 115 -6.91 -3.40 2.72
CA ALA A 115 -7.19 -3.37 1.30
C ALA A 115 -8.31 -2.36 0.95
N ALA A 116 -9.44 -2.43 1.64
CA ALA A 116 -10.55 -1.51 1.43
C ALA A 116 -10.19 -0.07 1.83
N HIS A 117 -9.53 0.10 2.97
CA HIS A 117 -9.15 1.42 3.48
C HIS A 117 -8.20 2.18 2.54
N ASP A 118 -7.27 1.49 1.90
CA ASP A 118 -6.35 2.11 0.96
C ASP A 118 -7.09 2.58 -0.31
N GLN A 119 -8.02 1.78 -0.84
CA GLN A 119 -8.86 2.16 -1.99
C GLN A 119 -9.77 3.36 -1.67
N ILE A 120 -10.41 3.34 -0.50
CA ILE A 120 -11.24 4.46 -0.04
C ILE A 120 -10.40 5.74 0.14
N ASN A 121 -9.18 5.62 0.68
CA ASN A 121 -8.30 6.78 0.81
C ASN A 121 -7.89 7.36 -0.54
N LEU A 122 -7.66 6.54 -1.56
CA LEU A 122 -7.35 7.01 -2.91
C LEU A 122 -8.52 7.83 -3.47
N LEU A 123 -9.74 7.33 -3.34
CA LEU A 123 -10.95 8.02 -3.80
C LEU A 123 -11.12 9.40 -3.15
N PHE A 124 -11.02 9.51 -1.81
CA PHE A 124 -11.31 10.75 -1.06
C PHE A 124 -10.12 11.68 -0.85
N ARG A 125 -8.92 11.28 -1.24
CA ARG A 125 -7.70 12.09 -1.13
C ARG A 125 -7.00 12.23 -2.47
N PRO A 126 -7.62 12.94 -3.44
CA PRO A 126 -6.97 13.21 -4.71
C PRO A 126 -5.65 13.95 -4.46
N ARG A 127 -4.71 13.80 -5.36
CA ARG A 127 -3.32 14.30 -5.26
C ARG A 127 -3.26 15.82 -5.10
N ARG A 128 -3.32 16.28 -3.86
CA ARG A 128 -3.37 17.72 -3.54
C ARG A 128 -2.20 18.52 -4.14
N TYR A 129 -1.02 17.89 -4.23
CA TYR A 129 0.18 18.56 -4.74
C TYR A 129 0.20 18.72 -6.26
N GLN A 130 -0.67 18.02 -6.99
CA GLN A 130 -0.78 18.08 -8.44
C GLN A 130 -2.01 18.87 -8.89
N LEU A 131 -2.88 19.27 -7.97
CA LEU A 131 -4.13 19.95 -8.25
C LEU A 131 -4.14 21.35 -7.63
N ASN A 132 -4.66 22.33 -8.36
CA ASN A 132 -5.01 23.62 -7.78
C ASN A 132 -6.20 23.48 -6.82
N ALA A 133 -6.51 24.54 -6.05
CA ALA A 133 -7.55 24.48 -5.02
C ALA A 133 -8.96 24.21 -5.61
N THR A 134 -9.24 24.70 -6.80
CA THR A 134 -10.52 24.50 -7.48
C THR A 134 -10.66 23.06 -7.97
N SER A 135 -9.66 22.56 -8.71
CA SER A 135 -9.65 21.18 -9.19
C SER A 135 -9.68 20.17 -8.05
N TYR A 136 -9.01 20.47 -6.93
CA TYR A 136 -9.06 19.62 -5.74
C TYR A 136 -10.47 19.54 -5.13
N ARG A 137 -11.20 20.66 -5.07
CA ARG A 137 -12.59 20.68 -4.59
C ARG A 137 -13.52 19.89 -5.50
N HIS A 138 -13.38 20.06 -6.83
CA HIS A 138 -14.16 19.29 -7.81
C HIS A 138 -13.89 17.78 -7.68
N ALA A 139 -12.64 17.37 -7.70
CA ALA A 139 -12.28 15.95 -7.56
C ALA A 139 -12.83 15.33 -6.25
N ARG A 140 -12.88 16.10 -5.17
CA ARG A 140 -13.52 15.63 -3.93
C ARG A 140 -15.05 15.54 -4.04
N SER A 141 -15.69 16.51 -4.69
CA SER A 141 -17.15 16.46 -4.94
C SER A 141 -17.51 15.23 -5.76
N ASP A 142 -16.76 14.97 -6.85
CA ASP A 142 -16.95 13.81 -7.71
C ASP A 142 -16.77 12.50 -6.93
N ALA A 143 -15.78 12.43 -6.04
CA ALA A 143 -15.56 11.27 -5.17
C ALA A 143 -16.76 11.00 -4.25
N PHE A 144 -17.41 12.03 -3.71
CA PHE A 144 -18.62 11.87 -2.89
C PHE A 144 -19.82 11.42 -3.72
N SER A 145 -19.98 11.93 -4.93
CA SER A 145 -21.05 11.49 -5.85
C SER A 145 -20.87 10.03 -6.22
N LEU A 146 -19.67 9.62 -6.65
CA LEU A 146 -19.34 8.22 -6.96
C LEU A 146 -19.58 7.29 -5.76
N TRP A 147 -19.23 7.74 -4.57
CA TRP A 147 -19.48 6.96 -3.35
C TRP A 147 -20.97 6.82 -3.05
N ALA A 148 -21.76 7.87 -3.24
CA ALA A 148 -23.21 7.85 -3.04
C ALA A 148 -23.87 6.89 -4.02
N ASP A 149 -23.50 6.94 -5.31
CA ASP A 149 -24.02 6.03 -6.34
C ASP A 149 -23.69 4.57 -6.01
N TYR A 150 -22.42 4.28 -5.69
CA TYR A 150 -21.99 2.94 -5.30
C TYR A 150 -22.73 2.40 -4.08
N THR A 151 -22.96 3.23 -3.06
CA THR A 151 -23.67 2.79 -1.86
C THR A 151 -25.17 2.62 -2.09
N ALA A 152 -25.77 3.41 -3.00
CA ALA A 152 -27.17 3.24 -3.39
C ALA A 152 -27.40 1.90 -4.12
N GLU A 153 -26.50 1.50 -5.02
CA GLU A 153 -26.57 0.20 -5.71
C GLU A 153 -26.44 -0.99 -4.74
N MET A 154 -25.71 -0.84 -3.64
CA MET A 154 -25.52 -1.92 -2.66
C MET A 154 -26.72 -2.11 -1.73
N VAL A 155 -27.63 -1.16 -1.66
CA VAL A 155 -28.80 -1.17 -0.76
C VAL A 155 -30.08 -1.53 -1.52
N ALA A 156 -30.05 -1.45 -2.84
CA ALA A 156 -31.15 -1.85 -3.72
C ALA A 156 -31.15 -3.37 -3.96
#